data_1faa98163cc771c83f9e5dd83eda1171
#
_entry.id   1faa98163cc771c83f9e5dd83eda1171
#
_cell.length_a   1.000
_cell.length_b   1.000
_cell.length_c   1.000
_cell.angle_alpha   90.00
_cell.angle_beta   90.00
_cell.angle_gamma   90.00
#
_symmetry.space_group_name_H-M   'P 1'
#
loop_
_entity.id
_entity.type
_entity.pdbx_description
1 polymer ?
#
loop_
_entity_poly.entity_id
_entity_poly.type
_entity_poly.pdbx_seq_one_letter_code
_entity_poly.pdbx_strand_id
1 'polypeptide(L)'
;ALLHTASAAVPADEIDALSLPGYKRAFPHGSRHYSGYIRTYYPGRSVKVYTHYHLALHEDPTAPVLQWQQGGPGGSSLLGLFTENGPLTLNDASWKDDALEVFDNPHTWANAAGGVSLLYIEHPAPTGFSYCEPACKHDDESQADLHLAILDEFFGNMYPELRKNRYVISGESYAGVLVPTLAERILKRRSP
;
A
#
# COMPACT_ATOMS: atom_id res chain seq x y z
N ALA A 1 15.98 -25.68 17.05
CA ALA A 1 15.12 -25.05 16.02
C ALA A 1 14.25 -24.03 16.74
N LEU A 2 14.66 -22.77 16.72
CA LEU A 2 13.85 -21.64 17.18
C LEU A 2 12.81 -21.39 16.09
N LEU A 3 11.56 -21.74 16.37
CA LEU A 3 10.42 -21.27 15.62
C LEU A 3 10.43 -19.74 15.73
N HIS A 4 10.87 -19.07 14.67
CA HIS A 4 10.55 -17.66 14.46
C HIS A 4 9.04 -17.62 14.27
N THR A 5 8.31 -17.30 15.34
CA THR A 5 6.95 -16.79 15.20
C THR A 5 7.08 -15.49 14.44
N ALA A 6 6.77 -15.50 13.15
CA ALA A 6 6.58 -14.29 12.40
C ALA A 6 5.57 -13.45 13.21
N SER A 7 6.01 -12.29 13.69
CA SER A 7 5.12 -11.32 14.31
C SER A 7 4.06 -11.01 13.27
N ALA A 8 2.83 -11.28 13.59
CA ALA A 8 1.76 -11.17 12.63
C ALA A 8 1.61 -9.69 12.25
N ALA A 9 1.73 -9.40 10.97
CA ALA A 9 1.07 -8.29 10.33
C ALA A 9 -0.28 -8.03 11.00
N VAL A 10 -0.75 -6.79 11.07
CA VAL A 10 -1.95 -6.39 11.83
C VAL A 10 -3.10 -7.37 11.57
N PRO A 11 -3.40 -8.33 12.46
CA PRO A 11 -4.33 -9.44 12.15
C PRO A 11 -5.75 -8.95 11.84
N ALA A 12 -6.12 -7.77 12.41
CA ALA A 12 -7.43 -7.16 12.20
C ALA A 12 -7.62 -6.62 10.78
N ASP A 13 -6.55 -6.38 10.03
CA ASP A 13 -6.58 -5.83 8.68
C ASP A 13 -6.47 -6.94 7.61
N GLU A 14 -6.31 -8.20 8.02
CA GLU A 14 -6.19 -9.33 7.07
C GLU A 14 -7.51 -9.57 6.34
N ILE A 15 -7.43 -9.70 5.02
CA ILE A 15 -8.57 -9.94 4.14
C ILE A 15 -8.72 -11.44 3.93
N ASP A 16 -9.89 -11.97 4.24
CA ASP A 16 -10.26 -13.30 3.77
C ASP A 16 -10.57 -13.24 2.27
N ALA A 17 -9.82 -14.02 1.49
CA ALA A 17 -10.00 -14.11 0.04
C ALA A 17 -11.45 -14.43 -0.35
N LEU A 18 -12.12 -15.29 0.42
CA LEU A 18 -13.50 -15.69 0.15
C LEU A 18 -14.53 -14.60 0.45
N SER A 19 -14.12 -13.51 1.12
CA SER A 19 -14.97 -12.34 1.34
C SER A 19 -15.05 -11.42 0.12
N LEU A 20 -14.12 -11.58 -0.85
CA LEU A 20 -14.13 -10.77 -2.07
C LEU A 20 -15.27 -11.20 -3.01
N PRO A 21 -15.94 -10.26 -3.64
CA PRO A 21 -17.07 -10.53 -4.55
C PRO A 21 -16.67 -11.52 -5.66
N GLY A 22 -17.40 -12.64 -5.77
CA GLY A 22 -17.19 -13.65 -6.79
C GLY A 22 -15.88 -14.45 -6.71
N TYR A 23 -14.95 -14.08 -5.82
CA TYR A 23 -13.65 -14.73 -5.67
C TYR A 23 -13.79 -16.01 -4.82
N LYS A 24 -13.44 -17.19 -5.41
CA LYS A 24 -13.72 -18.50 -4.81
C LYS A 24 -12.47 -19.34 -4.58
N ARG A 25 -11.31 -18.69 -4.38
CA ARG A 25 -10.01 -19.37 -4.23
C ARG A 25 -9.12 -18.62 -3.24
N ALA A 26 -8.01 -19.25 -2.86
CA ALA A 26 -6.97 -18.55 -2.12
C ALA A 26 -6.27 -17.52 -3.02
N PHE A 27 -5.65 -16.50 -2.41
CA PHE A 27 -4.84 -15.54 -3.14
C PHE A 27 -3.68 -16.24 -3.88
N PRO A 28 -3.27 -15.72 -5.05
CA PRO A 28 -2.18 -16.30 -5.82
C PRO A 28 -0.89 -16.40 -5.02
N HIS A 29 -0.11 -17.45 -5.28
CA HIS A 29 1.25 -17.63 -4.75
C HIS A 29 1.34 -17.61 -3.21
N GLY A 30 0.32 -18.07 -2.50
CA GLY A 30 0.33 -18.06 -1.04
C GLY A 30 0.37 -16.68 -0.40
N SER A 31 0.15 -15.61 -1.18
CA SER A 31 0.14 -14.24 -0.66
C SER A 31 -0.99 -14.04 0.35
N ARG A 32 -0.75 -13.12 1.29
CA ARG A 32 -1.76 -12.67 2.27
C ARG A 32 -2.05 -11.21 2.01
N HIS A 33 -3.31 -10.83 2.06
CA HIS A 33 -3.72 -9.46 1.79
C HIS A 33 -4.22 -8.78 3.06
N TYR A 34 -3.88 -7.51 3.20
CA TYR A 34 -4.26 -6.67 4.33
C TYR A 34 -4.79 -5.34 3.80
N SER A 35 -5.85 -4.82 4.41
CA SER A 35 -6.39 -3.50 4.10
C SER A 35 -6.91 -2.84 5.37
N GLY A 36 -6.49 -1.62 5.61
CA GLY A 36 -6.83 -0.91 6.84
C GLY A 36 -6.31 0.52 6.83
N TYR A 37 -6.08 1.06 8.02
CA TYR A 37 -5.66 2.44 8.19
C TYR A 37 -4.34 2.56 8.96
N ILE A 38 -3.36 3.24 8.34
CA ILE A 38 -2.18 3.77 9.03
C ILE A 38 -2.62 5.07 9.72
N ARG A 39 -2.47 5.13 11.05
CA ARG A 39 -2.91 6.28 11.86
C ARG A 39 -1.72 7.09 12.28
N THR A 40 -1.63 8.33 11.81
CA THR A 40 -0.52 9.24 12.13
C THR A 40 -1.04 10.60 12.56
N TYR A 41 -0.10 11.47 12.96
CA TYR A 41 -0.36 12.90 13.05
C TYR A 41 0.36 13.62 11.92
N TYR A 42 -0.27 14.68 11.44
CA TYR A 42 0.38 15.55 10.46
C TYR A 42 1.61 16.20 11.12
N PRO A 43 2.82 16.10 10.54
CA PRO A 43 4.02 16.67 11.14
C PRO A 43 3.87 18.14 11.50
N GLY A 44 4.15 18.48 12.76
CA GLY A 44 4.04 19.84 13.28
C GLY A 44 2.62 20.38 13.45
N ARG A 45 1.58 19.55 13.31
CA ARG A 45 0.17 19.95 13.44
C ARG A 45 -0.60 18.97 14.32
N SER A 46 -1.63 19.46 15.02
CA SER A 46 -2.57 18.62 15.79
C SER A 46 -3.70 18.08 14.90
N VAL A 47 -3.33 17.52 13.75
CA VAL A 47 -4.27 16.94 12.79
C VAL A 47 -4.02 15.44 12.73
N LYS A 48 -5.03 14.66 13.04
CA LYS A 48 -4.99 13.20 12.87
C LYS A 48 -5.17 12.85 11.40
N VAL A 49 -4.37 11.92 10.91
CA VAL A 49 -4.44 11.42 9.54
C VAL A 49 -4.67 9.93 9.56
N TYR A 50 -5.67 9.50 8.81
CA TYR A 50 -6.05 8.11 8.62
C TYR A 50 -5.78 7.79 7.14
N THR A 51 -4.64 7.16 6.90
CA THR A 51 -4.20 6.81 5.54
C THR A 51 -4.58 5.36 5.26
N HIS A 52 -5.48 5.18 4.31
CA HIS A 52 -5.86 3.83 3.87
C HIS A 52 -4.70 3.19 3.10
N TYR A 53 -4.49 1.90 3.34
CA TYR A 53 -3.50 1.10 2.63
C TYR A 53 -4.05 -0.26 2.22
N HIS A 54 -3.44 -0.85 1.21
CA HIS A 54 -3.57 -2.26 0.88
C HIS A 54 -2.16 -2.87 0.73
N LEU A 55 -1.93 -3.99 1.39
CA LEU A 55 -0.68 -4.74 1.30
C LEU A 55 -0.99 -6.15 0.79
N ALA A 56 -0.44 -6.52 -0.37
CA ALA A 56 -0.35 -7.90 -0.82
C ALA A 56 1.02 -8.44 -0.41
N LEU A 57 1.06 -9.14 0.72
CA LEU A 57 2.28 -9.65 1.33
C LEU A 57 2.66 -10.99 0.68
N HIS A 58 3.87 -11.06 0.13
CA HIS A 58 4.42 -12.29 -0.45
C HIS A 58 4.73 -13.32 0.64
N GLU A 59 4.64 -14.63 0.32
CA GLU A 59 4.90 -15.73 1.27
C GLU A 59 6.35 -15.76 1.77
N ASP A 60 7.33 -15.35 0.92
CA ASP A 60 8.72 -15.18 1.35
C ASP A 60 8.85 -13.93 2.20
N PRO A 61 9.19 -14.06 3.51
CA PRO A 61 9.32 -12.91 4.41
C PRO A 61 10.48 -11.98 4.06
N THR A 62 11.36 -12.37 3.14
CA THR A 62 12.51 -11.55 2.69
C THR A 62 12.24 -10.85 1.36
N ALA A 63 11.08 -11.09 0.75
CA ALA A 63 10.70 -10.47 -0.52
C ALA A 63 10.77 -8.94 -0.42
N PRO A 64 11.24 -8.25 -1.47
CA PRO A 64 11.19 -6.79 -1.51
C PRO A 64 9.76 -6.27 -1.30
N VAL A 65 9.65 -5.07 -0.71
CA VAL A 65 8.38 -4.33 -0.66
C VAL A 65 8.41 -3.25 -1.73
N LEU A 66 7.51 -3.33 -2.68
CA LEU A 66 7.31 -2.34 -3.72
C LEU A 66 6.06 -1.54 -3.42
N GLN A 67 6.24 -0.23 -3.11
CA GLN A 67 5.13 0.69 -2.97
C GLN A 67 4.74 1.25 -4.34
N TRP A 68 3.44 1.23 -4.62
CA TRP A 68 2.83 1.93 -5.75
C TRP A 68 2.14 3.21 -5.29
N GLN A 69 2.39 4.29 -6.01
CA GLN A 69 1.74 5.58 -5.82
C GLN A 69 1.03 6.02 -7.10
N GLN A 70 -0.27 6.20 -7.00
CA GLN A 70 -1.05 6.75 -8.11
C GLN A 70 -0.79 8.24 -8.28
N GLY A 71 -1.04 8.74 -9.48
CA GLY A 71 -0.91 10.14 -9.82
C GLY A 71 -2.18 10.96 -9.60
N GLY A 72 -2.49 11.79 -10.53
CA GLY A 72 -3.65 12.71 -10.53
C GLY A 72 -3.22 14.16 -10.57
N PRO A 73 -2.86 14.86 -9.44
CA PRO A 73 -2.84 14.41 -8.05
C PRO A 73 -4.21 14.01 -7.50
N GLY A 74 -4.21 13.12 -6.48
CA GLY A 74 -5.44 12.68 -5.80
C GLY A 74 -6.10 11.43 -6.40
N GLY A 75 -5.44 10.75 -7.34
CA GLY A 75 -5.86 9.43 -7.80
C GLY A 75 -5.65 8.36 -6.72
N SER A 76 -6.63 7.47 -6.55
CA SER A 76 -6.53 6.36 -5.62
C SER A 76 -5.50 5.33 -6.07
N SER A 77 -4.57 4.94 -5.21
CA SER A 77 -3.60 3.88 -5.50
C SER A 77 -4.26 2.51 -5.67
N LEU A 78 -5.52 2.34 -5.27
CA LEU A 78 -6.29 1.15 -5.57
C LEU A 78 -6.62 0.99 -7.07
N LEU A 79 -6.51 2.06 -7.88
CA LEU A 79 -6.54 1.92 -9.34
C LEU A 79 -5.38 1.04 -9.81
N GLY A 80 -4.16 1.31 -9.35
CA GLY A 80 -3.01 0.46 -9.64
C GLY A 80 -3.21 -0.98 -9.19
N LEU A 81 -3.82 -1.18 -8.00
CA LEU A 81 -4.13 -2.51 -7.49
C LEU A 81 -5.07 -3.29 -8.40
N PHE A 82 -6.18 -2.67 -8.83
CA PHE A 82 -7.27 -3.39 -9.48
C PHE A 82 -7.30 -3.28 -11.00
N THR A 83 -6.55 -2.35 -11.58
CA THR A 83 -6.62 -2.14 -13.04
C THR A 83 -5.25 -2.17 -13.74
N GLU A 84 -4.15 -2.25 -12.98
CA GLU A 84 -2.80 -2.15 -13.56
C GLU A 84 -1.89 -3.29 -13.11
N ASN A 85 -1.21 -3.14 -11.97
CA ASN A 85 -0.07 -3.98 -11.59
C ASN A 85 -0.33 -4.90 -10.38
N GLY A 86 -1.47 -4.76 -9.72
CA GLY A 86 -1.82 -5.56 -8.54
C GLY A 86 -2.09 -7.04 -8.84
N PRO A 87 -2.15 -7.88 -7.80
CA PRO A 87 -2.40 -9.31 -7.96
C PRO A 87 -3.85 -9.63 -8.31
N LEU A 88 -4.75 -8.69 -8.07
CA LEU A 88 -6.18 -8.78 -8.38
C LEU A 88 -6.53 -7.80 -9.48
N THR A 89 -7.56 -8.11 -10.26
CA THR A 89 -8.02 -7.19 -11.30
C THR A 89 -9.54 -7.11 -11.39
N LEU A 90 -9.99 -5.91 -11.75
CA LEU A 90 -11.35 -5.61 -12.22
C LEU A 90 -11.27 -5.20 -13.69
N ASN A 91 -12.11 -5.77 -14.52
CA ASN A 91 -12.18 -5.51 -15.96
C ASN A 91 -13.63 -5.58 -16.45
N ASP A 92 -13.85 -5.48 -17.76
CA ASP A 92 -15.20 -5.51 -18.34
C ASP A 92 -16.00 -6.77 -18.00
N ALA A 93 -15.32 -7.89 -17.71
CA ALA A 93 -15.97 -9.13 -17.28
C ALA A 93 -16.32 -9.15 -15.78
N SER A 94 -15.79 -8.20 -15.01
CA SER A 94 -16.00 -8.14 -13.55
C SER A 94 -17.44 -7.79 -13.14
N TRP A 95 -18.19 -7.15 -14.05
CA TRP A 95 -19.58 -6.79 -13.79
C TRP A 95 -20.50 -7.58 -14.71
N LYS A 96 -21.13 -8.62 -14.17
CA LYS A 96 -22.00 -9.50 -14.91
C LYS A 96 -23.24 -9.84 -14.10
N ASP A 97 -24.40 -9.78 -14.74
CA ASP A 97 -25.69 -10.14 -14.12
C ASP A 97 -25.94 -9.44 -12.78
N ASP A 98 -25.61 -8.13 -12.68
CA ASP A 98 -25.70 -7.30 -11.47
C ASP A 98 -24.80 -7.79 -10.30
N ALA A 99 -23.82 -8.64 -10.57
CA ALA A 99 -22.84 -9.10 -9.59
C ALA A 99 -21.42 -8.65 -9.97
N LEU A 100 -20.67 -8.26 -8.94
CA LEU A 100 -19.24 -7.97 -9.08
C LEU A 100 -18.43 -9.26 -8.91
N GLU A 101 -17.44 -9.47 -9.76
CA GLU A 101 -16.47 -10.54 -9.63
C GLU A 101 -15.04 -10.00 -9.74
N VAL A 102 -14.18 -10.41 -8.81
CA VAL A 102 -12.75 -10.09 -8.79
C VAL A 102 -11.97 -11.25 -9.43
N PHE A 103 -10.99 -10.92 -10.26
CA PHE A 103 -10.14 -11.92 -10.94
C PHE A 103 -8.68 -11.79 -10.50
N ASP A 104 -7.91 -12.87 -10.71
CA ASP A 104 -6.45 -12.79 -10.64
C ASP A 104 -5.91 -12.00 -11.83
N ASN A 105 -4.90 -11.18 -11.57
CA ASN A 105 -4.19 -10.48 -12.63
C ASN A 105 -2.99 -11.32 -13.11
N PRO A 106 -3.02 -11.89 -14.33
CA PRO A 106 -1.91 -12.68 -14.84
C PRO A 106 -0.64 -11.85 -15.11
N HIS A 107 -0.77 -10.52 -15.16
CA HIS A 107 0.32 -9.58 -15.42
C HIS A 107 0.78 -8.85 -14.16
N THR A 108 0.45 -9.37 -13.00
CA THR A 108 0.81 -8.72 -11.72
C THR A 108 2.31 -8.55 -11.55
N TRP A 109 2.71 -7.43 -10.97
CA TRP A 109 4.09 -7.19 -10.56
C TRP A 109 4.49 -7.99 -9.32
N ALA A 110 3.55 -8.60 -8.62
CA ALA A 110 3.86 -9.50 -7.51
C ALA A 110 4.82 -10.64 -7.92
N ASN A 111 4.84 -11.01 -9.19
CA ASN A 111 5.72 -12.06 -9.76
C ASN A 111 7.10 -11.53 -10.20
N ALA A 112 7.37 -10.23 -10.08
CA ALA A 112 8.63 -9.65 -10.52
C ALA A 112 9.81 -10.16 -9.66
N ALA A 113 10.95 -10.40 -10.30
CA ALA A 113 12.23 -10.72 -9.65
C ALA A 113 12.16 -11.89 -8.62
N GLY A 114 11.28 -12.85 -8.82
CA GLY A 114 11.11 -14.00 -7.91
C GLY A 114 10.09 -13.77 -6.80
N GLY A 115 9.38 -12.65 -6.84
CA GLY A 115 8.32 -12.30 -5.91
C GLY A 115 8.57 -11.00 -5.17
N VAL A 116 7.53 -10.18 -5.06
CA VAL A 116 7.56 -8.92 -4.29
C VAL A 116 6.25 -8.76 -3.52
N SER A 117 6.34 -8.15 -2.35
CA SER A 117 5.16 -7.63 -1.65
C SER A 117 4.77 -6.30 -2.26
N LEU A 118 3.48 -6.12 -2.56
CA LEU A 118 2.97 -4.89 -3.16
C LEU A 118 2.21 -4.07 -2.11
N LEU A 119 2.64 -2.81 -1.92
CA LEU A 119 2.04 -1.87 -0.99
C LEU A 119 1.41 -0.71 -1.75
N TYR A 120 0.12 -0.50 -1.55
CA TYR A 120 -0.67 0.60 -2.11
C TYR A 120 -1.06 1.53 -0.98
N ILE A 121 -0.64 2.79 -1.05
CA ILE A 121 -0.96 3.81 -0.04
C ILE A 121 -1.80 4.88 -0.71
N GLU A 122 -2.97 5.19 -0.17
CA GLU A 122 -3.83 6.25 -0.65
C GLU A 122 -3.40 7.59 -0.05
N HIS A 123 -2.49 8.25 -0.73
CA HIS A 123 -1.81 9.45 -0.25
C HIS A 123 -1.70 10.52 -1.36
N PRO A 124 -1.78 11.82 -1.00
CA PRO A 124 -2.13 12.38 0.32
C PRO A 124 -3.63 12.32 0.62
N ALA A 125 -4.01 12.30 1.88
CA ALA A 125 -5.42 12.43 2.26
C ALA A 125 -5.98 13.81 1.79
N PRO A 126 -7.23 13.89 1.24
CA PRO A 126 -8.30 12.89 1.25
C PRO A 126 -8.37 12.05 -0.04
N THR A 127 -7.28 11.39 -0.45
CA THR A 127 -7.30 10.48 -1.60
C THR A 127 -7.99 9.17 -1.23
N GLY A 128 -8.89 8.69 -2.09
CA GLY A 128 -9.60 7.44 -1.90
C GLY A 128 -10.33 7.37 -0.57
N PHE A 129 -10.02 6.37 0.24
CA PHE A 129 -10.59 6.19 1.58
C PHE A 129 -9.83 6.92 2.70
N SER A 130 -8.72 7.60 2.38
CA SER A 130 -7.93 8.36 3.37
C SER A 130 -8.60 9.66 3.76
N TYR A 131 -8.45 10.09 5.03
CA TYR A 131 -9.02 11.33 5.54
C TYR A 131 -8.22 11.96 6.68
N CYS A 132 -8.50 13.22 6.98
CA CYS A 132 -7.91 13.95 8.09
C CYS A 132 -8.97 14.49 9.06
N GLU A 133 -8.61 14.58 10.35
CA GLU A 133 -9.43 15.17 11.42
C GLU A 133 -8.64 16.21 12.23
N PRO A 134 -8.95 17.52 12.09
CA PRO A 134 -9.82 18.14 11.08
C PRO A 134 -9.28 18.03 9.66
N ALA A 135 -10.06 18.45 8.67
CA ALA A 135 -9.66 18.42 7.26
C ALA A 135 -8.28 19.08 7.05
N CYS A 136 -7.45 18.47 6.21
CA CYS A 136 -6.10 18.93 5.92
C CYS A 136 -5.95 19.41 4.46
N LYS A 137 -4.89 20.21 4.25
CA LYS A 137 -4.45 20.64 2.92
C LYS A 137 -2.97 20.35 2.79
N HIS A 138 -2.55 20.03 1.59
CA HIS A 138 -1.18 19.68 1.24
C HIS A 138 -0.65 20.58 0.14
N ASP A 139 0.64 20.73 0.12
CA ASP A 139 1.48 21.10 -1.01
C ASP A 139 2.50 19.98 -1.22
N ASP A 140 3.35 20.09 -2.25
CA ASP A 140 4.30 19.04 -2.62
C ASP A 140 5.33 18.74 -1.52
N GLU A 141 5.66 19.72 -0.69
CA GLU A 141 6.61 19.56 0.42
C GLU A 141 5.94 18.89 1.62
N SER A 142 4.82 19.42 2.07
CA SER A 142 4.14 18.96 3.27
C SER A 142 3.51 17.57 3.11
N GLN A 143 3.10 17.19 1.89
CA GLN A 143 2.68 15.81 1.62
C GLN A 143 3.85 14.83 1.76
N ALA A 144 5.08 15.19 1.33
CA ALA A 144 6.24 14.33 1.46
C ALA A 144 6.63 14.10 2.92
N ASP A 145 6.54 15.13 3.77
CA ASP A 145 6.77 15.01 5.21
C ASP A 145 5.73 14.09 5.89
N LEU A 146 4.46 14.23 5.48
CA LEU A 146 3.40 13.33 5.95
C LEU A 146 3.62 11.89 5.46
N HIS A 147 4.02 11.70 4.20
CA HIS A 147 4.28 10.37 3.65
C HIS A 147 5.41 9.66 4.41
N LEU A 148 6.48 10.40 4.75
CA LEU A 148 7.56 9.86 5.57
C LEU A 148 7.05 9.41 6.96
N ALA A 149 6.17 10.19 7.60
CA ALA A 149 5.57 9.84 8.88
C ALA A 149 4.66 8.58 8.76
N ILE A 150 3.93 8.44 7.65
CA ILE A 150 3.14 7.24 7.34
C ILE A 150 4.03 6.00 7.22
N LEU A 151 5.16 6.10 6.52
CA LEU A 151 6.11 4.99 6.39
C LEU A 151 6.78 4.64 7.73
N ASP A 152 7.03 5.63 8.58
CA ASP A 152 7.56 5.39 9.93
C ASP A 152 6.59 4.57 10.77
N GLU A 153 5.30 4.88 10.71
CA GLU A 153 4.27 4.10 11.41
C GLU A 153 4.14 2.70 10.78
N PHE A 154 4.09 2.62 9.46
CA PHE A 154 3.95 1.35 8.76
C PHE A 154 5.10 0.38 9.09
N PHE A 155 6.35 0.79 8.86
CA PHE A 155 7.52 -0.05 9.09
C PHE A 155 8.00 -0.07 10.54
N GLY A 156 7.59 0.90 11.37
CA GLY A 156 8.00 0.98 12.76
C GLY A 156 7.13 0.16 13.71
N ASN A 157 5.81 0.24 13.51
CA ASN A 157 4.83 -0.28 14.46
C ASN A 157 3.91 -1.34 13.87
N MET A 158 3.47 -1.19 12.60
CA MET A 158 2.50 -2.11 12.01
C MET A 158 3.15 -3.36 11.41
N TYR A 159 4.26 -3.18 10.65
CA TYR A 159 4.97 -4.24 9.95
C TYR A 159 6.49 -4.15 10.20
N PRO A 160 6.95 -4.20 11.44
CA PRO A 160 8.37 -4.04 11.78
C PRO A 160 9.27 -5.12 11.18
N GLU A 161 8.73 -6.31 10.88
CA GLU A 161 9.42 -7.40 10.21
C GLU A 161 9.85 -7.04 8.79
N LEU A 162 9.08 -6.18 8.09
CA LEU A 162 9.39 -5.75 6.73
C LEU A 162 10.47 -4.65 6.66
N ARG A 163 10.85 -4.07 7.80
CA ARG A 163 11.80 -2.95 7.86
C ARG A 163 13.18 -3.25 7.26
N LYS A 164 13.57 -4.53 7.26
CA LYS A 164 14.87 -4.99 6.75
C LYS A 164 14.83 -5.34 5.27
N ASN A 165 13.65 -5.46 4.70
CA ASN A 165 13.47 -5.83 3.31
C ASN A 165 13.88 -4.66 2.40
N ARG A 166 14.31 -5.01 1.19
CA ARG A 166 14.53 -3.99 0.17
C ARG A 166 13.21 -3.26 -0.10
N TYR A 167 13.25 -1.94 -0.03
CA TYR A 167 12.09 -1.09 -0.28
C TYR A 167 12.26 -0.33 -1.58
N VAL A 168 11.26 -0.38 -2.43
CA VAL A 168 11.20 0.27 -3.74
C VAL A 168 9.96 1.15 -3.80
N ILE A 169 10.11 2.38 -4.25
CA ILE A 169 9.01 3.32 -4.44
C ILE A 169 8.80 3.47 -5.95
N SER A 170 7.59 3.31 -6.40
CA SER A 170 7.17 3.44 -7.80
C SER A 170 5.86 4.19 -7.91
N GLY A 171 5.52 4.60 -9.11
CA GLY A 171 4.25 5.27 -9.39
C GLY A 171 4.19 5.81 -10.80
N GLU A 172 3.07 6.43 -11.14
CA GLU A 172 2.84 7.01 -12.46
C GLU A 172 2.39 8.46 -12.40
N SER A 173 2.48 9.17 -13.53
CA SER A 173 1.93 10.51 -13.74
C SER A 173 2.41 11.50 -12.66
N TYR A 174 1.53 12.13 -11.89
CA TYR A 174 1.90 13.06 -10.82
C TYR A 174 2.73 12.41 -9.69
N ALA A 175 2.76 11.09 -9.61
CA ALA A 175 3.71 10.40 -8.74
C ALA A 175 5.17 10.69 -9.14
N GLY A 176 5.44 11.20 -10.35
CA GLY A 176 6.71 11.79 -10.74
C GLY A 176 7.14 12.99 -9.90
N VAL A 177 6.24 13.61 -9.13
CA VAL A 177 6.51 14.59 -8.08
C VAL A 177 6.56 13.90 -6.71
N LEU A 178 5.53 13.09 -6.40
CA LEU A 178 5.37 12.48 -5.06
C LEU A 178 6.52 11.53 -4.71
N VAL A 179 6.96 10.70 -5.63
CA VAL A 179 8.03 9.71 -5.42
C VAL A 179 9.39 10.38 -5.19
N PRO A 180 9.87 11.31 -6.04
CA PRO A 180 11.15 12.00 -5.81
C PRO A 180 11.18 12.82 -4.53
N THR A 181 10.10 13.53 -4.20
CA THR A 181 10.03 14.32 -2.96
C THR A 181 10.07 13.44 -1.71
N LEU A 182 9.38 12.30 -1.72
CA LEU A 182 9.48 11.31 -0.65
C LEU A 182 10.90 10.72 -0.57
N ALA A 183 11.50 10.34 -1.70
CA ALA A 183 12.85 9.81 -1.73
C ALA A 183 13.87 10.81 -1.15
N GLU A 184 13.74 12.09 -1.47
CA GLU A 184 14.55 13.16 -0.89
C GLU A 184 14.44 13.20 0.64
N ARG A 185 13.22 13.11 1.20
CA ARG A 185 12.99 13.07 2.66
C ARG A 185 13.66 11.87 3.32
N ILE A 186 13.54 10.69 2.71
CA ILE A 186 14.18 9.47 3.20
C ILE A 186 15.70 9.61 3.21
N LEU A 187 16.29 10.16 2.14
CA LEU A 187 17.75 10.32 2.02
C LEU A 187 18.29 11.38 2.99
N LYS A 188 17.63 12.55 3.11
CA LYS A 188 18.02 13.60 4.05
C LYS A 188 18.05 13.10 5.49
N ARG A 189 17.10 12.25 5.87
CA ARG A 189 17.04 11.68 7.22
C ARG A 189 18.15 10.65 7.50
N ARG A 190 18.72 10.01 6.46
CA ARG A 190 19.82 9.04 6.56
C ARG A 190 21.19 9.70 6.52
N SER A 191 21.26 10.96 6.13
CA SER A 191 22.52 11.71 6.14
C SER A 191 22.87 12.11 7.57
N PRO A 192 24.12 11.88 8.04
CA PRO A 192 24.56 12.26 9.38
C PRO A 192 24.59 13.77 9.58
#